data_3191855ecafc6c51f3f2dfeb9da68b11
#
_entry.id   3191855ecafc6c51f3f2dfeb9da68b11
#
_cell.length_a   1.000
_cell.length_b   1.000
_cell.length_c   1.000
_cell.angle_alpha   90.00
_cell.angle_beta   90.00
_cell.angle_gamma   90.00
#
_symmetry.space_group_name_H-M   'P 1'
#
loop_
_entity.id
_entity.type
_entity.pdbx_description
1 polymer ?
#
loop_
_entity_poly.entity_id
_entity_poly.type
_entity_poly.pdbx_seq_one_letter_code
_entity_poly.pdbx_strand_id
1 'polypeptide(L)'
;MVKHSNEPVLWSLFSAGGVFAAFVIPVHLFLLGLAFPLGWIPAPGYQYLHALVTSPLTRIYVFALCFLALFHWAHRFRYMLYDGLQIKHLNELIFFCCYGGAIFGTVLAGYLLWNFR
;
A
#
# COMPACT_ATOMS: atom_id res chain seq x y z
N MET A 1 8.36 -27.67 -21.92
CA MET A 1 7.32 -27.05 -21.09
C MET A 1 7.79 -25.69 -20.66
N VAL A 2 7.18 -24.65 -21.13
CA VAL A 2 7.55 -23.27 -20.70
C VAL A 2 7.04 -23.08 -19.29
N LYS A 3 7.93 -22.92 -18.33
CA LYS A 3 7.57 -22.60 -16.95
C LYS A 3 7.06 -21.15 -16.94
N HIS A 4 5.76 -20.98 -16.81
CA HIS A 4 5.18 -19.63 -16.70
C HIS A 4 5.70 -18.96 -15.43
N SER A 5 6.52 -17.95 -15.60
CA SER A 5 7.02 -17.13 -14.50
C SER A 5 5.97 -16.08 -14.11
N ASN A 6 5.72 -15.91 -12.83
CA ASN A 6 4.86 -14.85 -12.30
C ASN A 6 5.57 -13.49 -12.20
N GLU A 7 6.85 -13.44 -12.55
CA GLU A 7 7.65 -12.21 -12.47
C GLU A 7 7.04 -11.01 -13.24
N PRO A 8 6.49 -11.17 -14.46
CA PRO A 8 5.88 -10.03 -15.16
C PRO A 8 4.71 -9.41 -14.40
N VAL A 9 3.91 -10.24 -13.71
CA VAL A 9 2.78 -9.76 -12.90
C VAL A 9 3.28 -9.00 -11.67
N LEU A 10 4.30 -9.53 -10.99
CA LEU A 10 4.90 -8.87 -9.83
C LEU A 10 5.54 -7.53 -10.21
N TRP A 11 6.22 -7.46 -11.35
CA TRP A 11 6.77 -6.21 -11.87
C TRP A 11 5.71 -5.20 -12.26
N SER A 12 4.60 -5.64 -12.83
CA SER A 12 3.46 -4.77 -13.16
C SER A 12 2.84 -4.16 -11.90
N LEU A 13 2.60 -4.98 -10.87
CA LEU A 13 2.11 -4.52 -9.56
C LEU A 13 3.10 -3.56 -8.89
N PHE A 14 4.39 -3.86 -8.97
CA PHE A 14 5.43 -2.98 -8.45
C PHE A 14 5.40 -1.60 -9.13
N SER A 15 5.36 -1.57 -10.45
CA SER A 15 5.34 -0.32 -11.23
C SER A 15 4.06 0.48 -10.97
N ALA A 16 2.90 -0.15 -11.04
CA ALA A 16 1.62 0.49 -10.77
C ALA A 16 1.56 1.02 -9.33
N GLY A 17 2.01 0.22 -8.36
CA GLY A 17 2.06 0.62 -6.96
C GLY A 17 2.98 1.81 -6.72
N GLY A 18 4.15 1.83 -7.36
CA GLY A 18 5.10 2.93 -7.28
C GLY A 18 4.56 4.24 -7.84
N VAL A 19 3.97 4.20 -9.03
CA VAL A 19 3.36 5.38 -9.65
C VAL A 19 2.19 5.89 -8.81
N PHE A 20 1.30 5.02 -8.41
CA PHE A 20 0.13 5.38 -7.61
C PHE A 20 0.54 5.96 -6.25
N ALA A 21 1.46 5.31 -5.55
CA ALA A 21 1.98 5.78 -4.27
C ALA A 21 2.71 7.13 -4.40
N ALA A 22 3.52 7.33 -5.44
CA ALA A 22 4.28 8.55 -5.65
C ALA A 22 3.41 9.79 -5.89
N PHE A 23 2.23 9.62 -6.51
CA PHE A 23 1.31 10.74 -6.74
C PHE A 23 0.28 10.92 -5.62
N VAL A 24 -0.21 9.84 -5.06
CA VAL A 24 -1.35 9.87 -4.13
C VAL A 24 -0.91 10.06 -2.68
N ILE A 25 0.09 9.31 -2.21
CA ILE A 25 0.54 9.38 -0.81
C ILE A 25 1.05 10.77 -0.41
N PRO A 26 1.89 11.47 -1.20
CA PRO A 26 2.33 12.81 -0.85
C PRO A 26 1.19 13.82 -0.68
N VAL A 27 0.12 13.72 -1.50
CA VAL A 27 -1.05 14.58 -1.35
C VAL A 27 -1.75 14.34 -0.02
N HIS A 28 -1.94 13.07 0.37
CA HIS A 28 -2.54 12.74 1.67
C HIS A 28 -1.68 13.19 2.83
N LEU A 29 -0.37 12.97 2.75
CA LEU A 29 0.57 13.42 3.79
C LEU A 29 0.58 14.94 3.91
N PHE A 30 0.56 15.67 2.80
CA PHE A 30 0.50 17.12 2.81
C PHE A 30 -0.80 17.62 3.45
N LEU A 31 -1.95 17.11 3.02
CA LEU A 31 -3.25 17.55 3.53
C LEU A 31 -3.45 17.17 5.00
N LEU A 32 -3.29 15.89 5.33
CA LEU A 32 -3.59 15.36 6.66
C LEU A 32 -2.46 15.60 7.66
N GLY A 33 -1.22 15.63 7.20
CA GLY A 33 -0.04 15.79 8.06
C GLY A 33 0.43 17.22 8.26
N LEU A 34 0.12 18.13 7.33
CA LEU A 34 0.60 19.51 7.37
C LEU A 34 -0.55 20.53 7.24
N ALA A 35 -1.29 20.54 6.15
CA ALA A 35 -2.20 21.64 5.82
C ALA A 35 -3.33 21.79 6.83
N PHE A 36 -3.99 20.68 7.20
CA PHE A 36 -5.04 20.71 8.20
C PHE A 36 -4.53 20.96 9.62
N PRO A 37 -3.49 20.25 10.13
CA PRO A 37 -2.97 20.48 11.47
C PRO A 37 -2.39 21.89 11.68
N LEU A 38 -1.79 22.48 10.64
CA LEU A 38 -1.25 23.83 10.70
C LEU A 38 -2.27 24.94 10.43
N GLY A 39 -3.51 24.56 10.13
CA GLY A 39 -4.59 25.52 9.86
C GLY A 39 -4.46 26.29 8.55
N TRP A 40 -3.66 25.80 7.60
CA TRP A 40 -3.52 26.41 6.28
C TRP A 40 -4.80 26.23 5.43
N ILE A 41 -5.48 25.15 5.67
CA ILE A 41 -6.78 24.82 5.06
C ILE A 41 -7.71 24.41 6.20
N PRO A 42 -8.99 24.87 6.21
CA PRO A 42 -9.96 24.42 7.20
C PRO A 42 -10.13 22.90 7.15
N ALA A 43 -9.94 22.24 8.29
CA ALA A 43 -10.15 20.80 8.37
C ALA A 43 -11.63 20.47 8.20
N PRO A 44 -11.97 19.43 7.43
CA PRO A 44 -13.35 18.96 7.31
C PRO A 44 -13.92 18.54 8.66
N GLY A 45 -15.21 18.82 8.89
CA GLY A 45 -15.88 18.39 10.12
C GLY A 45 -15.97 16.86 10.23
N TYR A 46 -16.05 16.37 11.47
CA TYR A 46 -16.11 14.93 11.78
C TYR A 46 -17.19 14.19 10.99
N GLN A 47 -18.39 14.74 10.91
CA GLN A 47 -19.52 14.10 10.22
C GLN A 47 -19.22 13.90 8.72
N TYR A 48 -18.61 14.89 8.11
CA TYR A 48 -18.21 14.80 6.70
C TYR A 48 -17.12 13.74 6.50
N LEU A 49 -16.09 13.74 7.33
CA LEU A 49 -15.02 12.74 7.28
C LEU A 49 -15.55 11.34 7.52
N HIS A 50 -16.44 11.18 8.48
CA HIS A 50 -17.07 9.90 8.77
C HIS A 50 -17.88 9.38 7.58
N ALA A 51 -18.74 10.25 6.99
CA ALA A 51 -19.50 9.90 5.79
C ALA A 51 -18.60 9.54 4.61
N LEU A 52 -17.49 10.27 4.44
CA LEU A 52 -16.52 9.99 3.38
C LEU A 52 -15.87 8.62 3.56
N VAL A 53 -15.35 8.32 4.76
CA VAL A 53 -14.65 7.05 5.06
C VAL A 53 -15.60 5.86 5.02
N THR A 54 -16.86 6.03 5.36
CA THR A 54 -17.88 4.97 5.29
C THR A 54 -18.44 4.75 3.89
N SER A 55 -18.18 5.66 2.94
CA SER A 55 -18.65 5.50 1.57
C SER A 55 -17.95 4.32 0.87
N PRO A 56 -18.68 3.50 0.07
CA PRO A 56 -18.09 2.39 -0.65
C PRO A 56 -16.94 2.81 -1.59
N LEU A 57 -17.07 3.95 -2.24
CA LEU A 57 -16.06 4.46 -3.17
C LEU A 57 -14.73 4.75 -2.45
N THR A 58 -14.79 5.43 -1.30
CA THR A 58 -13.60 5.72 -0.50
C THR A 58 -12.97 4.43 0.04
N ARG A 59 -13.78 3.46 0.47
CA ARG A 59 -13.27 2.16 0.93
C ARG A 59 -12.50 1.42 -0.15
N ILE A 60 -13.05 1.37 -1.37
CA ILE A 60 -12.37 0.77 -2.52
C ILE A 60 -11.08 1.53 -2.84
N TYR A 61 -11.11 2.85 -2.85
CA TYR A 61 -9.95 3.69 -3.09
C TYR A 61 -8.83 3.46 -2.06
N VAL A 62 -9.15 3.52 -0.77
CA VAL A 62 -8.16 3.31 0.30
C VAL A 62 -7.64 1.88 0.29
N PHE A 63 -8.49 0.90 0.04
CA PHE A 63 -8.09 -0.50 -0.09
C PHE A 63 -7.11 -0.69 -1.25
N ALA A 64 -7.41 -0.13 -2.43
CA ALA A 64 -6.53 -0.20 -3.59
C ALA A 64 -5.18 0.49 -3.30
N LEU A 65 -5.19 1.63 -2.62
CA LEU A 65 -3.97 2.34 -2.20
C LEU A 65 -3.13 1.48 -1.26
N CYS A 66 -3.73 0.87 -0.24
CA CYS A 66 -3.04 -0.02 0.68
C CYS A 66 -2.46 -1.24 -0.03
N PHE A 67 -3.25 -1.89 -0.89
CA PHE A 67 -2.83 -3.05 -1.66
C PHE A 67 -1.62 -2.72 -2.54
N LEU A 68 -1.71 -1.68 -3.36
CA LEU A 68 -0.65 -1.31 -4.28
C LEU A 68 0.62 -0.85 -3.54
N ALA A 69 0.48 -0.07 -2.48
CA ALA A 69 1.61 0.40 -1.69
C ALA A 69 2.33 -0.76 -0.96
N LEU A 70 1.58 -1.70 -0.39
CA LEU A 70 2.15 -2.86 0.31
C LEU A 70 2.87 -3.80 -0.64
N PHE A 71 2.33 -4.07 -1.84
CA PHE A 71 3.01 -4.90 -2.83
C PHE A 71 4.22 -4.20 -3.45
N HIS A 72 4.15 -2.89 -3.67
CA HIS A 72 5.32 -2.12 -4.06
C HIS A 72 6.43 -2.20 -3.02
N TRP A 73 6.08 -2.00 -1.74
CA TRP A 73 7.03 -2.13 -0.63
C TRP A 73 7.62 -3.53 -0.56
N ALA A 74 6.79 -4.58 -0.60
CA ALA A 74 7.25 -5.97 -0.49
C ALA A 74 8.27 -6.32 -1.58
N HIS A 75 7.98 -5.93 -2.82
CA HIS A 75 8.86 -6.17 -3.95
C HIS A 75 10.18 -5.39 -3.81
N ARG A 76 10.11 -4.11 -3.47
CA ARG A 76 11.29 -3.27 -3.27
C ARG A 76 12.15 -3.77 -2.10
N PHE A 77 11.51 -4.11 -0.99
CA PHE A 77 12.21 -4.59 0.21
C PHE A 77 12.88 -5.94 -0.02
N ARG A 78 12.23 -6.85 -0.73
CA ARG A 78 12.82 -8.13 -1.14
C ARG A 78 14.15 -7.93 -1.86
N TYR A 79 14.19 -7.11 -2.89
CA TYR A 79 15.41 -6.88 -3.64
C TYR A 79 16.45 -6.08 -2.86
N MET A 80 16.02 -5.16 -2.00
CA MET A 80 16.93 -4.47 -1.10
C MET A 80 17.66 -5.45 -0.16
N LEU A 81 16.97 -6.46 0.35
CA LEU A 81 17.59 -7.51 1.17
C LEU A 81 18.55 -8.38 0.36
N TYR A 82 18.21 -8.67 -0.90
CA TYR A 82 19.10 -9.47 -1.75
C TYR A 82 20.39 -8.75 -2.08
N ASP A 83 20.32 -7.49 -2.45
CA ASP A 83 21.45 -6.74 -2.96
C ASP A 83 22.19 -5.96 -1.86
N GLY A 84 21.46 -5.42 -0.89
CA GLY A 84 22.03 -4.66 0.22
C GLY A 84 22.70 -5.52 1.30
N LEU A 85 22.00 -6.57 1.74
CA LEU A 85 22.51 -7.49 2.77
C LEU A 85 23.13 -8.75 2.20
N GLN A 86 23.05 -8.96 0.88
CA GLN A 86 23.60 -10.13 0.18
C GLN A 86 23.12 -11.49 0.73
N ILE A 87 21.88 -11.54 1.22
CA ILE A 87 21.29 -12.74 1.84
C ILE A 87 20.40 -13.52 0.86
N LYS A 88 20.79 -13.60 -0.40
CA LYS A 88 20.06 -14.34 -1.46
C LYS A 88 19.84 -15.83 -1.14
N HIS A 89 20.69 -16.40 -0.29
CA HIS A 89 20.53 -17.79 0.16
C HIS A 89 19.26 -18.02 0.99
N LEU A 90 18.65 -16.95 1.55
CA LEU A 90 17.38 -16.99 2.26
C LEU A 90 16.20 -16.56 1.39
N ASN A 91 16.33 -16.70 0.07
CA ASN A 91 15.34 -16.22 -0.91
C ASN A 91 13.90 -16.63 -0.57
N GLU A 92 13.66 -17.90 -0.25
CA GLU A 92 12.31 -18.38 0.04
C GLU A 92 11.72 -17.73 1.30
N LEU A 93 12.53 -17.65 2.36
CA LEU A 93 12.13 -17.02 3.62
C LEU A 93 11.79 -15.54 3.40
N ILE A 94 12.65 -14.82 2.68
CA ILE A 94 12.45 -13.41 2.34
C ILE A 94 11.19 -13.22 1.50
N PHE A 95 11.00 -14.07 0.50
CA PHE A 95 9.80 -14.05 -0.34
C PHE A 95 8.52 -14.22 0.50
N PHE A 96 8.47 -15.25 1.33
CA PHE A 96 7.30 -15.48 2.20
C PHE A 96 7.08 -14.37 3.20
N CYS A 97 8.12 -13.82 3.82
CA CYS A 97 8.00 -12.72 4.78
C CYS A 97 7.50 -11.44 4.10
N CYS A 98 8.09 -11.06 2.97
CA CYS A 98 7.73 -9.81 2.28
C CYS A 98 6.31 -9.87 1.71
N TYR A 99 6.01 -10.87 0.89
CA TYR A 99 4.68 -10.99 0.27
C TYR A 99 3.62 -11.47 1.25
N GLY A 100 3.97 -12.31 2.21
CA GLY A 100 3.09 -12.69 3.31
C GLY A 100 2.69 -11.49 4.16
N GLY A 101 3.62 -10.60 4.47
CA GLY A 101 3.36 -9.34 5.14
C GLY A 101 2.45 -8.42 4.33
N ALA A 102 2.67 -8.31 3.02
CA ALA A 102 1.82 -7.53 2.12
C ALA A 102 0.39 -8.09 2.05
N ILE A 103 0.23 -9.40 1.94
CA ILE A 103 -1.09 -10.05 1.94
C ILE A 103 -1.79 -9.85 3.28
N PHE A 104 -1.09 -10.07 4.38
CA PHE A 104 -1.64 -9.87 5.72
C PHE A 104 -2.10 -8.43 5.93
N GLY A 105 -1.26 -7.44 5.57
CA GLY A 105 -1.61 -6.02 5.66
C GLY A 105 -2.80 -5.66 4.78
N THR A 106 -2.91 -6.22 3.59
CA THR A 106 -4.04 -6.01 2.67
C THR A 106 -5.34 -6.59 3.24
N VAL A 107 -5.30 -7.80 3.77
CA VAL A 107 -6.47 -8.43 4.40
C VAL A 107 -6.89 -7.64 5.63
N LEU A 108 -5.95 -7.20 6.46
CA LEU A 108 -6.23 -6.37 7.62
C LEU A 108 -6.85 -5.03 7.22
N ALA A 109 -6.32 -4.37 6.20
CA ALA A 109 -6.89 -3.12 5.67
C ALA A 109 -8.33 -3.32 5.19
N GLY A 110 -8.60 -4.38 4.44
CA GLY A 110 -9.95 -4.74 4.01
C GLY A 110 -10.89 -4.98 5.20
N TYR A 111 -10.44 -5.74 6.17
CA TYR A 111 -11.23 -6.00 7.38
C TYR A 111 -11.57 -4.73 8.14
N LEU A 112 -10.60 -3.87 8.40
CA LEU A 112 -10.80 -2.62 9.12
C LEU A 112 -11.72 -1.66 8.36
N LEU A 113 -11.53 -1.51 7.05
CA LEU A 113 -12.34 -0.61 6.22
C LEU A 113 -13.82 -1.03 6.16
N TRP A 114 -14.09 -2.34 6.06
CA TRP A 114 -15.47 -2.82 5.96
C TRP A 114 -16.18 -2.92 7.31
N ASN A 115 -15.44 -3.05 8.41
CA ASN A 115 -16.01 -3.07 9.75
C ASN A 115 -16.06 -1.68 10.40
N PHE A 116 -15.49 -0.67 9.80
CA PHE A 116 -15.60 0.72 10.29
C PHE A 116 -17.03 1.25 10.11
N ARG A 117 -17.66 1.65 11.21
CA ARG A 117 -19.04 2.16 11.25
C ARG A 117 -19.12 3.51 11.94
#